data_206aad1298025eede84fd0e2d43e499f
#
_entry.id   206aad1298025eede84fd0e2d43e499f
#
_cell.length_a   1.000
_cell.length_b   1.000
_cell.length_c   1.000
_cell.angle_alpha   90.00
_cell.angle_beta   90.00
_cell.angle_gamma   90.00
#
_symmetry.space_group_name_H-M   'P 1'
#
loop_
_entity.id
_entity.type
_entity.pdbx_description
1 polymer ?
#
loop_
_entity_poly.entity_id
_entity_poly.type
_entity_poly.pdbx_seq_one_letter_code
_entity_poly.pdbx_strand_id
1 'polypeptide(L)'
;GIDKLTSIQQESIEPALSGRNIMGCSGTGTGKTFAYLLPTISANADNHTLYAVIIAPSKELCIQICSEINQLSNKSGISVTAAALFGGVNTKRQLQTLKSKPNIVVGTYQRIYELIQERRISVHNVRTFIIDEADKLVNKDNIEGILTLRKCFMRDIQIMLYSATISVSTQNTAALLADNFTKIFANDKITIPANIEHMYVVVERRDKIETVRKAIKALNTRHCIIFSNSRYDTEEITQKLEYHHYNAGCLNADCDKNTRRQLIDKFAAGKVDYLVCSDVAARGLDFKKLNCVINIGLPQNPVDYLHRCGRCGRDGNKAICMSIITENELSNVKACQKAFGINMIKKKLYQGKIVRG
;
A
#
# COMPACT_ATOMS: atom_id res chain seq x y z
N GLY A 1 5.49 -17.00 15.89
CA GLY A 1 5.59 -15.78 16.70
C GLY A 1 6.46 -14.75 16.02
N ILE A 2 6.50 -13.54 16.57
CA ILE A 2 7.50 -12.53 16.18
C ILE A 2 8.70 -12.82 17.08
N ASP A 3 9.75 -13.43 16.52
CA ASP A 3 10.92 -13.80 17.29
C ASP A 3 11.89 -12.61 17.49
N LYS A 4 11.82 -11.62 16.59
CA LYS A 4 12.63 -10.41 16.65
C LYS A 4 11.85 -9.21 16.13
N LEU A 5 11.87 -8.13 16.88
CA LEU A 5 11.28 -6.86 16.45
C LEU A 5 12.13 -6.23 15.35
N THR A 6 11.47 -5.61 14.36
CA THR A 6 12.13 -4.78 13.35
C THR A 6 12.52 -3.41 13.93
N SER A 7 13.43 -2.67 13.27
CA SER A 7 13.90 -1.35 13.76
C SER A 7 12.73 -0.40 14.04
N ILE A 8 11.77 -0.28 13.13
CA ILE A 8 10.60 0.59 13.32
C ILE A 8 9.74 0.16 14.51
N GLN A 9 9.63 -1.14 14.77
CA GLN A 9 8.90 -1.66 15.94
C GLN A 9 9.64 -1.34 17.23
N GLN A 10 10.95 -1.60 17.27
CA GLN A 10 11.79 -1.32 18.46
C GLN A 10 11.73 0.14 18.87
N GLU A 11 11.84 1.06 17.91
CA GLU A 11 11.87 2.49 18.15
C GLU A 11 10.48 3.08 18.44
N SER A 12 9.38 2.44 17.95
CA SER A 12 8.02 2.96 18.08
C SER A 12 7.29 2.52 19.33
N ILE A 13 7.52 1.29 19.82
CA ILE A 13 6.67 0.67 20.86
C ILE A 13 6.72 1.47 22.17
N GLU A 14 7.90 1.81 22.66
CA GLU A 14 8.04 2.52 23.93
C GLU A 14 7.44 3.94 23.89
N PRO A 15 7.74 4.80 22.87
CA PRO A 15 7.09 6.09 22.75
C PRO A 15 5.57 6.00 22.58
N ALA A 16 5.07 4.96 21.85
CA ALA A 16 3.65 4.75 21.67
C ALA A 16 2.94 4.38 22.98
N LEU A 17 3.52 3.49 23.78
CA LEU A 17 3.00 3.12 25.09
C LEU A 17 3.01 4.31 26.07
N SER A 18 3.96 5.23 25.93
CA SER A 18 4.05 6.48 26.69
C SER A 18 3.04 7.55 26.23
N GLY A 19 2.16 7.25 25.27
CA GLY A 19 1.15 8.18 24.77
C GLY A 19 1.67 9.28 23.85
N ARG A 20 2.92 9.23 23.40
CA ARG A 20 3.50 10.24 22.51
C ARG A 20 2.93 10.15 21.10
N ASN A 21 2.77 11.29 20.45
CA ASN A 21 2.49 11.32 19.03
C ASN A 21 3.69 10.81 18.24
N ILE A 22 3.45 9.97 17.22
CA ILE A 22 4.52 9.32 16.47
C ILE A 22 4.40 9.63 14.97
N MET A 23 5.53 9.92 14.38
CA MET A 23 5.72 10.00 12.94
C MET A 23 6.77 8.96 12.53
N GLY A 24 6.30 7.76 12.17
CA GLY A 24 7.14 6.62 11.81
C GLY A 24 7.35 6.49 10.30
N CYS A 25 8.60 6.47 9.87
CA CYS A 25 8.99 6.26 8.48
C CYS A 25 9.87 5.01 8.36
N SER A 26 9.43 4.05 7.58
CA SER A 26 10.19 2.83 7.29
C SER A 26 9.68 2.20 5.99
N GLY A 27 10.52 1.48 5.26
CA GLY A 27 10.19 0.86 3.98
C GLY A 27 8.93 0.00 3.97
N THR A 28 8.48 -0.44 2.81
CA THR A 28 7.36 -1.38 2.70
C THR A 28 7.78 -2.77 3.20
N GLY A 29 6.90 -3.45 3.95
CA GLY A 29 7.19 -4.80 4.46
C GLY A 29 8.08 -4.85 5.70
N THR A 30 8.45 -3.71 6.28
CA THR A 30 9.31 -3.62 7.48
C THR A 30 8.55 -3.80 8.81
N GLY A 31 7.24 -4.04 8.76
CA GLY A 31 6.43 -4.29 9.95
C GLY A 31 5.82 -3.05 10.60
N LYS A 32 5.61 -1.95 9.84
CA LYS A 32 4.93 -0.74 10.33
C LYS A 32 3.57 -1.02 10.98
N THR A 33 2.77 -1.91 10.38
CA THR A 33 1.46 -2.26 10.92
C THR A 33 1.57 -2.77 12.36
N PHE A 34 2.51 -3.64 12.64
CA PHE A 34 2.75 -4.11 14.01
C PHE A 34 3.40 -3.05 14.91
N ALA A 35 4.15 -2.10 14.36
CA ALA A 35 4.74 -1.01 15.14
C ALA A 35 3.69 -0.14 15.83
N TYR A 36 2.51 0.05 15.20
CA TYR A 36 1.40 0.76 15.84
C TYR A 36 0.37 -0.16 16.48
N LEU A 37 0.10 -1.36 15.94
CA LEU A 37 -0.91 -2.26 16.52
C LEU A 37 -0.49 -2.83 17.86
N LEU A 38 0.75 -3.26 18.01
CA LEU A 38 1.24 -3.88 19.25
C LEU A 38 1.06 -2.95 20.46
N PRO A 39 1.58 -1.70 20.46
CA PRO A 39 1.40 -0.80 21.59
C PRO A 39 -0.07 -0.40 21.79
N THR A 40 -0.82 -0.16 20.71
CA THR A 40 -2.23 0.23 20.80
C THR A 40 -3.10 -0.84 21.45
N ILE A 41 -2.91 -2.11 21.07
CA ILE A 41 -3.67 -3.24 21.62
C ILE A 41 -3.20 -3.52 23.06
N SER A 42 -1.89 -3.50 23.31
CA SER A 42 -1.32 -3.77 24.63
C SER A 42 -1.76 -2.75 25.68
N ALA A 43 -1.77 -1.46 25.33
CA ALA A 43 -2.23 -0.39 26.21
C ALA A 43 -3.74 -0.43 26.53
N ASN A 44 -4.52 -1.20 25.77
CA ASN A 44 -5.97 -1.29 25.86
C ASN A 44 -6.48 -2.73 26.00
N ALA A 45 -5.67 -3.64 26.55
CA ALA A 45 -5.98 -5.08 26.61
C ALA A 45 -7.32 -5.36 27.35
N ASP A 46 -7.64 -4.59 28.38
CA ASP A 46 -8.85 -4.72 29.20
C ASP A 46 -9.97 -3.75 28.77
N ASN A 47 -9.79 -3.01 27.67
CA ASN A 47 -10.76 -2.02 27.22
C ASN A 47 -11.72 -2.62 26.20
N HIS A 48 -12.99 -2.73 26.57
CA HIS A 48 -14.06 -3.30 25.73
C HIS A 48 -14.82 -2.25 24.91
N THR A 49 -14.36 -1.00 24.87
CA THR A 49 -14.97 0.08 24.08
C THR A 49 -14.18 0.31 22.78
N LEU A 50 -14.70 1.17 21.89
CA LEU A 50 -13.94 1.66 20.75
C LEU A 50 -12.82 2.61 21.23
N TYR A 51 -11.58 2.17 21.24
CA TYR A 51 -10.43 2.95 21.72
C TYR A 51 -9.50 3.43 20.60
N ALA A 52 -9.58 2.87 19.41
CA ALA A 52 -8.71 3.29 18.30
C ALA A 52 -9.45 3.41 16.97
N VAL A 53 -9.08 4.43 16.21
CA VAL A 53 -9.49 4.64 14.82
C VAL A 53 -8.25 4.66 13.94
N ILE A 54 -8.25 3.84 12.90
CA ILE A 54 -7.18 3.74 11.91
C ILE A 54 -7.74 4.17 10.57
N ILE A 55 -7.11 5.14 9.92
CA ILE A 55 -7.45 5.49 8.55
C ILE A 55 -6.38 5.00 7.58
N ALA A 56 -6.83 4.52 6.41
CA ALA A 56 -5.99 4.05 5.33
C ALA A 56 -6.54 4.51 3.96
N PRO A 57 -5.68 4.68 2.93
CA PRO A 57 -6.09 5.25 1.65
C PRO A 57 -6.93 4.31 0.78
N SER A 58 -6.98 3.02 1.08
CA SER A 58 -7.71 2.05 0.26
C SER A 58 -8.47 1.03 1.10
N LYS A 59 -9.57 0.52 0.52
CA LYS A 59 -10.39 -0.54 1.15
C LYS A 59 -9.59 -1.83 1.39
N GLU A 60 -8.66 -2.14 0.48
CA GLU A 60 -7.83 -3.33 0.57
C GLU A 60 -6.91 -3.26 1.79
N LEU A 61 -6.26 -2.12 2.00
CA LEU A 61 -5.41 -1.91 3.18
C LEU A 61 -6.24 -1.93 4.47
N CYS A 62 -7.44 -1.35 4.47
CA CYS A 62 -8.35 -1.46 5.61
C CYS A 62 -8.68 -2.91 5.96
N ILE A 63 -8.96 -3.75 4.96
CA ILE A 63 -9.26 -5.18 5.16
C ILE A 63 -8.01 -5.92 5.65
N GLN A 64 -6.83 -5.61 5.09
CA GLN A 64 -5.57 -6.20 5.50
C GLN A 64 -5.27 -5.89 6.97
N ILE A 65 -5.36 -4.63 7.38
CA ILE A 65 -5.14 -4.22 8.78
C ILE A 65 -6.12 -4.95 9.72
N CYS A 66 -7.41 -5.03 9.36
CA CYS A 66 -8.38 -5.80 10.15
C CYS A 66 -8.01 -7.30 10.25
N SER A 67 -7.50 -7.89 9.17
CA SER A 67 -7.03 -9.28 9.18
C SER A 67 -5.84 -9.47 10.12
N GLU A 68 -4.90 -8.53 10.13
CA GLU A 68 -3.74 -8.54 11.02
C GLU A 68 -4.15 -8.37 12.48
N ILE A 69 -5.13 -7.49 12.80
CA ILE A 69 -5.71 -7.36 14.15
C ILE A 69 -6.34 -8.68 14.61
N ASN A 70 -7.13 -9.32 13.75
CA ASN A 70 -7.76 -10.61 14.08
C ASN A 70 -6.72 -11.72 14.30
N GLN A 71 -5.64 -11.74 13.51
CA GLN A 71 -4.54 -12.69 13.72
C GLN A 71 -3.79 -12.44 15.03
N LEU A 72 -3.57 -11.17 15.39
CA LEU A 72 -2.96 -10.81 16.67
C LEU A 72 -3.86 -11.25 17.84
N SER A 73 -5.16 -10.94 17.78
CA SER A 73 -6.14 -11.36 18.79
C SER A 73 -6.09 -12.89 19.01
N ASN A 74 -6.18 -13.67 17.92
CA ASN A 74 -6.16 -15.12 17.98
C ASN A 74 -4.86 -15.71 18.54
N LYS A 75 -3.71 -15.07 18.30
CA LYS A 75 -2.39 -15.57 18.71
C LYS A 75 -1.97 -15.11 20.11
N SER A 76 -2.42 -13.93 20.53
CA SER A 76 -2.02 -13.34 21.83
C SER A 76 -2.93 -13.74 22.98
N GLY A 77 -4.13 -14.26 22.71
CA GLY A 77 -5.16 -14.48 23.72
C GLY A 77 -5.87 -13.19 24.17
N ILE A 78 -5.48 -12.03 23.65
CA ILE A 78 -6.16 -10.74 23.93
C ILE A 78 -7.38 -10.64 23.02
N SER A 79 -8.57 -10.50 23.60
CA SER A 79 -9.81 -10.37 22.83
C SER A 79 -9.94 -8.97 22.26
N VAL A 80 -9.58 -8.80 20.97
CA VAL A 80 -9.70 -7.54 20.22
C VAL A 80 -10.47 -7.77 18.95
N THR A 81 -11.45 -6.92 18.71
CA THR A 81 -12.29 -6.96 17.50
C THR A 81 -12.11 -5.71 16.65
N ALA A 82 -12.12 -5.87 15.32
CA ALA A 82 -11.98 -4.77 14.39
C ALA A 82 -13.09 -4.75 13.34
N ALA A 83 -13.52 -3.55 12.94
CA ALA A 83 -14.46 -3.34 11.86
C ALA A 83 -13.83 -2.53 10.72
N ALA A 84 -13.96 -3.05 9.48
CA ALA A 84 -13.51 -2.36 8.28
C ALA A 84 -14.63 -1.51 7.67
N LEU A 85 -14.41 -0.20 7.52
CA LEU A 85 -15.40 0.80 7.08
C LEU A 85 -14.89 1.59 5.88
N PHE A 86 -15.53 1.44 4.71
CA PHE A 86 -15.14 2.13 3.48
C PHE A 86 -16.33 2.24 2.51
N GLY A 87 -16.27 3.20 1.59
CA GLY A 87 -17.31 3.42 0.58
C GLY A 87 -17.43 2.27 -0.42
N GLY A 88 -18.55 2.27 -1.20
CA GLY A 88 -18.75 1.31 -2.29
C GLY A 88 -19.13 -0.11 -1.85
N VAL A 89 -19.61 -0.30 -0.63
CA VAL A 89 -20.09 -1.59 -0.10
C VAL A 89 -21.48 -1.44 0.52
N ASN A 90 -22.19 -2.57 0.63
CA ASN A 90 -23.51 -2.59 1.26
C ASN A 90 -23.44 -2.04 2.70
N THR A 91 -24.01 -0.85 2.88
CA THR A 91 -24.07 -0.14 4.16
C THR A 91 -24.68 -0.99 5.27
N LYS A 92 -25.70 -1.81 4.97
CA LYS A 92 -26.36 -2.69 5.96
C LYS A 92 -25.36 -3.67 6.60
N ARG A 93 -24.44 -4.23 5.83
CA ARG A 93 -23.43 -5.17 6.34
C ARG A 93 -22.42 -4.48 7.26
N GLN A 94 -21.98 -3.27 6.91
CA GLN A 94 -21.09 -2.50 7.79
C GLN A 94 -21.77 -2.12 9.10
N LEU A 95 -23.04 -1.68 9.04
CA LEU A 95 -23.81 -1.37 10.23
C LEU A 95 -24.03 -2.61 11.12
N GLN A 96 -24.17 -3.78 10.51
CA GLN A 96 -24.26 -5.04 11.28
C GLN A 96 -22.95 -5.35 12.01
N THR A 97 -21.78 -5.14 11.36
CA THR A 97 -20.48 -5.29 12.01
C THR A 97 -20.29 -4.29 13.15
N LEU A 98 -20.79 -3.07 13.03
CA LEU A 98 -20.71 -2.08 14.10
C LEU A 98 -21.57 -2.44 15.33
N LYS A 99 -22.65 -3.23 15.16
CA LYS A 99 -23.45 -3.72 16.30
C LYS A 99 -22.66 -4.63 17.25
N SER A 100 -21.59 -5.28 16.78
CA SER A 100 -20.70 -6.07 17.64
C SER A 100 -19.78 -5.22 18.52
N LYS A 101 -19.90 -3.87 18.46
CA LYS A 101 -19.09 -2.90 19.24
C LYS A 101 -17.58 -3.16 19.13
N PRO A 102 -17.01 -2.98 17.95
CA PRO A 102 -15.57 -3.26 17.74
C PRO A 102 -14.70 -2.34 18.59
N ASN A 103 -13.56 -2.86 19.02
CA ASN A 103 -12.53 -2.12 19.77
C ASN A 103 -11.73 -1.17 18.87
N ILE A 104 -11.56 -1.55 17.61
CA ILE A 104 -10.81 -0.80 16.62
C ILE A 104 -11.67 -0.65 15.36
N VAL A 105 -11.73 0.55 14.82
CA VAL A 105 -12.33 0.83 13.53
C VAL A 105 -11.22 1.16 12.55
N VAL A 106 -11.23 0.49 11.39
CA VAL A 106 -10.27 0.72 10.29
C VAL A 106 -11.05 1.16 9.07
N GLY A 107 -10.71 2.28 8.45
CA GLY A 107 -11.49 2.70 7.29
C GLY A 107 -10.91 3.87 6.49
N THR A 108 -11.65 4.27 5.45
CA THR A 108 -11.38 5.54 4.78
C THR A 108 -11.93 6.70 5.61
N TYR A 109 -11.21 7.82 5.67
CA TYR A 109 -11.58 8.94 6.55
C TYR A 109 -12.98 9.48 6.23
N GLN A 110 -13.37 9.55 4.95
CA GLN A 110 -14.69 10.00 4.53
C GLN A 110 -15.79 9.11 5.13
N ARG A 111 -15.63 7.79 5.00
CA ARG A 111 -16.65 6.85 5.46
C ARG A 111 -16.79 6.82 6.98
N ILE A 112 -15.68 6.89 7.69
CA ILE A 112 -15.72 6.98 9.16
C ILE A 112 -16.42 8.27 9.59
N TYR A 113 -16.09 9.40 8.97
CA TYR A 113 -16.73 10.68 9.25
C TYR A 113 -18.23 10.64 9.00
N GLU A 114 -18.70 10.12 7.85
CA GLU A 114 -20.12 9.92 7.55
C GLU A 114 -20.84 9.16 8.67
N LEU A 115 -20.29 8.02 9.10
CA LEU A 115 -20.90 7.18 10.11
C LEU A 115 -20.90 7.83 11.52
N ILE A 116 -19.96 8.71 11.82
CA ILE A 116 -19.97 9.53 13.02
C ILE A 116 -21.11 10.55 12.93
N GLN A 117 -21.25 11.26 11.81
CA GLN A 117 -22.33 12.24 11.59
C GLN A 117 -23.72 11.58 11.65
N GLU A 118 -23.85 10.36 11.11
CA GLU A 118 -25.06 9.54 11.21
C GLU A 118 -25.28 8.95 12.61
N ARG A 119 -24.45 9.27 13.59
CA ARG A 119 -24.48 8.72 14.97
C ARG A 119 -24.44 7.19 15.03
N ARG A 120 -23.80 6.55 14.03
CA ARG A 120 -23.61 5.09 13.98
C ARG A 120 -22.35 4.65 14.71
N ILE A 121 -21.39 5.55 14.91
CA ILE A 121 -20.16 5.34 15.66
C ILE A 121 -20.05 6.43 16.72
N SER A 122 -19.79 6.00 17.95
CA SER A 122 -19.46 6.89 19.05
C SER A 122 -17.93 6.86 19.26
N VAL A 123 -17.30 8.03 19.23
CA VAL A 123 -15.83 8.17 19.25
C VAL A 123 -15.31 8.84 20.53
N HIS A 124 -16.13 9.07 21.53
CA HIS A 124 -15.73 9.77 22.75
C HIS A 124 -14.71 8.98 23.60
N ASN A 125 -14.66 7.65 23.46
CA ASN A 125 -13.68 6.79 24.14
C ASN A 125 -12.42 6.52 23.31
N VAL A 126 -12.35 7.06 22.09
CA VAL A 126 -11.17 6.88 21.24
C VAL A 126 -9.98 7.61 21.86
N ARG A 127 -8.89 6.88 22.06
CA ARG A 127 -7.63 7.37 22.64
C ARG A 127 -6.51 7.45 21.62
N THR A 128 -6.61 6.70 20.53
CA THR A 128 -5.57 6.62 19.52
C THR A 128 -6.15 6.80 18.11
N PHE A 129 -5.58 7.73 17.35
CA PHE A 129 -5.89 7.96 15.95
C PHE A 129 -4.66 7.66 15.10
N ILE A 130 -4.76 6.68 14.22
CA ILE A 130 -3.64 6.19 13.40
C ILE A 130 -3.90 6.48 11.93
N ILE A 131 -2.88 6.97 11.23
CA ILE A 131 -2.91 7.23 9.80
C ILE A 131 -1.83 6.36 9.15
N ASP A 132 -2.26 5.31 8.45
CA ASP A 132 -1.35 4.45 7.68
C ASP A 132 -1.24 4.96 6.24
N GLU A 133 -0.10 4.73 5.60
CA GLU A 133 0.28 5.35 4.32
C GLU A 133 0.09 6.88 4.33
N ALA A 134 0.64 7.54 5.37
CA ALA A 134 0.46 8.96 5.62
C ALA A 134 0.93 9.85 4.45
N ASP A 135 1.90 9.43 3.65
CA ASP A 135 2.33 10.12 2.42
C ASP A 135 1.20 10.32 1.39
N LYS A 136 0.21 9.42 1.40
CA LYS A 136 -0.95 9.49 0.49
C LYS A 136 -2.14 10.22 1.08
N LEU A 137 -2.25 10.27 2.40
CA LEU A 137 -3.38 10.86 3.11
C LEU A 137 -3.08 12.27 3.60
N VAL A 138 -1.88 12.51 4.15
CA VAL A 138 -1.48 13.80 4.74
C VAL A 138 -0.91 14.71 3.65
N ASN A 139 -1.77 15.18 2.76
CA ASN A 139 -1.45 16.07 1.66
C ASN A 139 -2.52 17.17 1.52
N LYS A 140 -2.29 18.14 0.64
CA LYS A 140 -3.17 19.29 0.46
C LYS A 140 -4.62 18.91 0.07
N ASP A 141 -4.80 17.80 -0.63
CA ASP A 141 -6.11 17.39 -1.16
C ASP A 141 -7.00 16.76 -0.09
N ASN A 142 -6.38 16.07 0.89
CA ASN A 142 -7.11 15.28 1.89
C ASN A 142 -7.10 15.90 3.28
N ILE A 143 -6.17 16.81 3.57
CA ILE A 143 -5.93 17.26 4.95
C ILE A 143 -7.14 17.92 5.60
N GLU A 144 -7.92 18.69 4.87
CA GLU A 144 -9.12 19.35 5.41
C GLU A 144 -10.15 18.33 5.92
N GLY A 145 -10.39 17.27 5.14
CA GLY A 145 -11.29 16.18 5.54
C GLY A 145 -10.76 15.41 6.75
N ILE A 146 -9.45 15.18 6.82
CA ILE A 146 -8.82 14.50 7.96
C ILE A 146 -8.84 15.38 9.21
N LEU A 147 -8.63 16.67 9.10
CA LEU A 147 -8.77 17.63 10.20
C LEU A 147 -10.22 17.68 10.70
N THR A 148 -11.20 17.61 9.80
CA THR A 148 -12.60 17.56 10.15
C THR A 148 -12.92 16.27 10.95
N LEU A 149 -12.41 15.13 10.51
CA LEU A 149 -12.50 13.88 11.28
C LEU A 149 -11.79 13.99 12.64
N ARG A 150 -10.57 14.57 12.67
CA ARG A 150 -9.80 14.77 13.91
C ARG A 150 -10.57 15.59 14.95
N LYS A 151 -11.35 16.59 14.53
CA LYS A 151 -12.18 17.41 15.43
C LYS A 151 -13.31 16.62 16.11
N CYS A 152 -13.67 15.44 15.60
CA CYS A 152 -14.67 14.56 16.25
C CYS A 152 -14.11 13.83 17.47
N PHE A 153 -12.78 13.78 17.63
CA PHE A 153 -12.12 13.12 18.76
C PHE A 153 -11.81 14.12 19.90
N MET A 154 -11.46 13.58 21.07
CA MET A 154 -10.99 14.38 22.20
C MET A 154 -9.67 15.12 21.87
N ARG A 155 -9.36 16.18 22.61
CA ARG A 155 -8.17 17.01 22.34
C ARG A 155 -6.85 16.28 22.61
N ASP A 156 -6.81 15.46 23.63
CA ASP A 156 -5.66 14.72 24.15
C ASP A 156 -5.45 13.35 23.48
N ILE A 157 -6.06 13.10 22.33
CA ILE A 157 -5.88 11.86 21.58
C ILE A 157 -4.46 11.72 21.06
N GLN A 158 -3.90 10.54 21.23
CA GLN A 158 -2.61 10.19 20.62
C GLN A 158 -2.76 10.07 19.10
N ILE A 159 -1.86 10.67 18.33
CA ILE A 159 -1.84 10.59 16.87
C ILE A 159 -0.58 9.87 16.41
N MET A 160 -0.75 8.82 15.62
CA MET A 160 0.35 8.08 15.03
C MET A 160 0.25 8.08 13.50
N LEU A 161 1.31 8.53 12.83
CA LEU A 161 1.44 8.58 11.38
C LEU A 161 2.50 7.57 10.96
N TYR A 162 2.16 6.66 10.07
CA TYR A 162 3.13 5.72 9.51
C TYR A 162 3.13 5.76 7.98
N SER A 163 4.32 5.76 7.41
CA SER A 163 4.46 5.80 5.95
C SER A 163 5.75 5.13 5.49
N ALA A 164 5.81 4.77 4.21
CA ALA A 164 7.07 4.37 3.57
C ALA A 164 8.00 5.56 3.35
N THR A 165 7.43 6.74 3.14
CA THR A 165 8.17 7.98 2.93
C THR A 165 7.46 9.14 3.63
N ILE A 166 8.23 10.07 4.18
CA ILE A 166 7.71 11.29 4.81
C ILE A 166 8.51 12.47 4.29
N SER A 167 7.92 13.19 3.32
CA SER A 167 8.52 14.42 2.77
C SER A 167 8.43 15.57 3.75
N VAL A 168 9.20 16.63 3.53
CA VAL A 168 9.08 17.89 4.30
C VAL A 168 7.66 18.46 4.19
N SER A 169 7.04 18.38 3.01
CA SER A 169 5.65 18.78 2.82
C SER A 169 4.69 17.99 3.69
N THR A 170 4.85 16.66 3.75
CA THR A 170 4.05 15.79 4.62
C THR A 170 4.24 16.14 6.11
N GLN A 171 5.48 16.43 6.53
CA GLN A 171 5.76 16.84 7.92
C GLN A 171 5.06 18.16 8.27
N ASN A 172 5.13 19.16 7.38
CA ASN A 172 4.49 20.44 7.58
C ASN A 172 2.96 20.31 7.65
N THR A 173 2.38 19.45 6.79
CA THR A 173 0.93 19.18 6.80
C THR A 173 0.53 18.40 8.05
N ALA A 174 1.34 17.46 8.51
CA ALA A 174 1.09 16.68 9.73
C ALA A 174 1.10 17.56 11.01
N ALA A 175 1.87 18.64 11.02
CA ALA A 175 1.88 19.61 12.12
C ALA A 175 0.49 20.26 12.36
N LEU A 176 -0.41 20.23 11.39
CA LEU A 176 -1.80 20.68 11.57
C LEU A 176 -2.64 19.69 12.39
N LEU A 177 -2.24 18.43 12.48
CA LEU A 177 -2.97 17.38 13.21
C LEU A 177 -2.61 17.34 14.70
N ALA A 178 -1.34 17.51 15.03
CA ALA A 178 -0.83 17.56 16.38
C ALA A 178 0.56 18.21 16.43
N ASP A 179 0.86 18.79 17.58
CA ASP A 179 2.20 19.26 17.90
C ASP A 179 3.07 18.09 18.41
N ASN A 180 4.40 18.28 18.37
CA ASN A 180 5.37 17.40 19.04
C ASN A 180 5.33 15.92 18.65
N PHE A 181 5.42 15.62 17.36
CA PHE A 181 5.66 14.25 16.90
C PHE A 181 7.05 13.75 17.28
N THR A 182 7.13 12.60 17.95
CA THR A 182 8.35 11.80 18.02
C THR A 182 8.62 11.23 16.62
N LYS A 183 9.67 11.76 15.97
CA LYS A 183 10.03 11.35 14.61
C LYS A 183 10.91 10.11 14.68
N ILE A 184 10.45 9.03 14.11
CA ILE A 184 11.14 7.75 14.04
C ILE A 184 11.40 7.45 12.56
N PHE A 185 12.62 7.69 12.16
CA PHE A 185 13.09 7.32 10.84
C PHE A 185 13.96 6.08 11.02
N ALA A 186 13.33 4.90 10.99
CA ALA A 186 14.09 3.67 11.09
C ALA A 186 15.18 3.70 10.00
N ASN A 187 16.42 3.53 10.43
CA ASN A 187 17.61 3.60 9.57
C ASN A 187 17.68 2.47 8.52
N ASP A 188 16.62 1.71 8.37
CA ASP A 188 16.39 0.96 7.15
C ASP A 188 16.36 2.01 6.03
N LYS A 189 17.54 2.29 5.43
CA LYS A 189 17.58 3.04 4.17
C LYS A 189 16.39 2.53 3.39
N ILE A 190 15.52 3.43 2.92
CA ILE A 190 14.44 3.06 2.00
C ILE A 190 15.15 2.49 0.78
N THR A 191 15.61 1.27 0.91
CA THR A 191 16.34 0.57 -0.11
C THR A 191 15.37 -0.38 -0.78
N ILE A 192 15.27 -0.21 -2.06
CA ILE A 192 14.69 -1.27 -2.87
C ILE A 192 15.58 -2.50 -2.66
N PRO A 193 15.00 -3.67 -2.41
CA PRO A 193 15.78 -4.88 -2.16
C PRO A 193 16.85 -5.09 -3.23
N ALA A 194 18.09 -5.34 -2.83
CA ALA A 194 19.24 -5.48 -3.74
C ALA A 194 19.12 -6.68 -4.70
N ASN A 195 18.21 -7.60 -4.42
CA ASN A 195 17.90 -8.75 -5.27
C ASN A 195 16.99 -8.42 -6.46
N ILE A 196 16.58 -7.14 -6.63
CA ILE A 196 15.76 -6.70 -7.76
C ILE A 196 16.68 -6.06 -8.82
N GLU A 197 16.70 -6.63 -10.01
CA GLU A 197 17.35 -6.00 -11.16
C GLU A 197 16.39 -4.98 -11.80
N HIS A 198 16.86 -3.71 -11.91
CA HIS A 198 16.08 -2.62 -12.48
C HIS A 198 16.54 -2.35 -13.91
N MET A 199 15.61 -2.40 -14.84
CA MET A 199 15.92 -2.10 -16.25
C MET A 199 14.81 -1.29 -16.92
N TYR A 200 15.16 -0.59 -17.99
CA TYR A 200 14.17 0.12 -18.78
C TYR A 200 14.48 0.05 -20.28
N VAL A 201 13.43 0.11 -21.09
CA VAL A 201 13.47 0.26 -22.53
C VAL A 201 12.76 1.54 -22.94
N VAL A 202 13.33 2.26 -23.91
CA VAL A 202 12.72 3.49 -24.45
C VAL A 202 12.08 3.14 -25.78
N VAL A 203 10.79 3.48 -25.90
CA VAL A 203 9.98 3.22 -27.08
C VAL A 203 9.03 4.39 -27.35
N GLU A 204 8.46 4.45 -28.55
CA GLU A 204 7.37 5.38 -28.82
C GLU A 204 6.10 4.98 -28.05
N ARG A 205 5.23 5.96 -27.77
CA ARG A 205 4.01 5.73 -26.99
C ARG A 205 3.14 4.63 -27.59
N ARG A 206 3.00 4.61 -28.93
CA ARG A 206 2.21 3.63 -29.68
C ARG A 206 2.75 2.20 -29.55
N ASP A 207 4.04 2.04 -29.31
CA ASP A 207 4.71 0.75 -29.27
C ASP A 207 4.78 0.13 -27.86
N LYS A 208 4.35 0.87 -26.81
CA LYS A 208 4.44 0.43 -25.42
C LYS A 208 3.77 -0.94 -25.19
N ILE A 209 2.55 -1.13 -25.69
CA ILE A 209 1.78 -2.36 -25.43
C ILE A 209 2.39 -3.56 -26.16
N GLU A 210 2.78 -3.37 -27.42
CA GLU A 210 3.47 -4.43 -28.17
C GLU A 210 4.83 -4.78 -27.52
N THR A 211 5.49 -3.78 -26.94
CA THR A 211 6.74 -3.98 -26.19
C THR A 211 6.53 -4.81 -24.94
N VAL A 212 5.37 -4.72 -24.25
CA VAL A 212 5.05 -5.61 -23.12
C VAL A 212 5.11 -7.07 -23.54
N ARG A 213 4.45 -7.41 -24.65
CA ARG A 213 4.43 -8.76 -25.19
C ARG A 213 5.83 -9.28 -25.51
N LYS A 214 6.64 -8.43 -26.18
CA LYS A 214 8.05 -8.74 -26.47
C LYS A 214 8.87 -8.92 -25.20
N ALA A 215 8.64 -8.08 -24.18
CA ALA A 215 9.32 -8.15 -22.88
C ALA A 215 8.98 -9.45 -22.14
N ILE A 216 7.71 -9.83 -22.05
CA ILE A 216 7.27 -11.09 -21.44
C ILE A 216 7.99 -12.28 -22.08
N LYS A 217 8.01 -12.32 -23.43
CA LYS A 217 8.69 -13.39 -24.17
C LYS A 217 10.20 -13.39 -23.91
N ALA A 218 10.85 -12.23 -23.95
CA ALA A 218 12.30 -12.11 -23.76
C ALA A 218 12.76 -12.41 -22.34
N LEU A 219 11.93 -12.07 -21.33
CA LEU A 219 12.16 -12.38 -19.92
C LEU A 219 11.84 -13.85 -19.60
N ASN A 220 11.12 -14.54 -20.48
CA ASN A 220 10.60 -15.89 -20.25
C ASN A 220 9.93 -16.02 -18.88
N THR A 221 9.12 -15.00 -18.51
CA THR A 221 8.52 -14.91 -17.19
C THR A 221 7.07 -15.36 -17.23
N ARG A 222 6.68 -16.07 -16.20
CA ARG A 222 5.28 -16.30 -15.83
C ARG A 222 5.08 -15.73 -14.44
N HIS A 223 3.85 -15.43 -14.09
CA HIS A 223 3.50 -14.83 -12.80
C HIS A 223 4.10 -13.43 -12.60
N CYS A 224 3.60 -12.48 -13.40
CA CYS A 224 4.09 -11.10 -13.48
C CYS A 224 2.94 -10.11 -13.25
N ILE A 225 3.23 -9.03 -12.50
CA ILE A 225 2.33 -7.87 -12.42
C ILE A 225 2.77 -6.83 -13.44
N ILE A 226 1.80 -6.31 -14.19
CA ILE A 226 1.99 -5.28 -15.20
C ILE A 226 1.25 -4.03 -14.75
N PHE A 227 1.99 -2.99 -14.39
CA PHE A 227 1.44 -1.71 -13.97
C PHE A 227 1.24 -0.76 -15.13
N SER A 228 0.09 -0.10 -15.19
CA SER A 228 -0.16 1.02 -16.09
C SER A 228 -0.49 2.29 -15.32
N ASN A 229 -0.03 3.44 -15.82
CA ASN A 229 -0.34 4.76 -15.26
C ASN A 229 -1.78 5.19 -15.55
N SER A 230 -2.44 4.58 -16.53
CA SER A 230 -3.79 4.90 -16.95
C SER A 230 -4.72 3.69 -16.73
N ARG A 231 -5.88 3.98 -16.20
CA ARG A 231 -6.95 3.01 -16.01
C ARG A 231 -7.44 2.41 -17.35
N TYR A 232 -7.57 3.23 -18.37
CA TYR A 232 -8.05 2.81 -19.70
C TYR A 232 -7.06 1.87 -20.38
N ASP A 233 -5.76 2.13 -20.19
CA ASP A 233 -4.72 1.30 -20.77
C ASP A 233 -4.74 -0.13 -20.18
N THR A 234 -5.20 -0.32 -18.93
CA THR A 234 -5.21 -1.66 -18.30
C THR A 234 -6.10 -2.66 -19.05
N GLU A 235 -7.25 -2.23 -19.51
CA GLU A 235 -8.18 -3.08 -20.29
C GLU A 235 -7.62 -3.38 -21.67
N GLU A 236 -7.13 -2.34 -22.39
CA GLU A 236 -6.52 -2.51 -23.70
C GLU A 236 -5.31 -3.44 -23.68
N ILE A 237 -4.45 -3.29 -22.67
CA ILE A 237 -3.28 -4.17 -22.47
C ILE A 237 -3.74 -5.61 -22.25
N THR A 238 -4.73 -5.82 -21.39
CA THR A 238 -5.24 -7.15 -21.08
C THR A 238 -5.83 -7.79 -22.33
N GLN A 239 -6.71 -7.12 -23.07
CA GLN A 239 -7.31 -7.61 -24.29
C GLN A 239 -6.26 -7.96 -25.35
N LYS A 240 -5.22 -7.14 -25.52
CA LYS A 240 -4.12 -7.44 -26.46
C LYS A 240 -3.29 -8.66 -26.02
N LEU A 241 -3.06 -8.82 -24.71
CA LEU A 241 -2.37 -10.01 -24.20
C LEU A 241 -3.23 -11.27 -24.42
N GLU A 242 -4.52 -11.23 -24.12
CA GLU A 242 -5.45 -12.34 -24.35
C GLU A 242 -5.57 -12.70 -25.84
N TYR A 243 -5.63 -11.70 -26.72
CA TYR A 243 -5.63 -11.91 -28.18
C TYR A 243 -4.39 -12.70 -28.64
N HIS A 244 -3.27 -12.52 -28.00
CA HIS A 244 -2.02 -13.27 -28.25
C HIS A 244 -1.89 -14.52 -27.37
N HIS A 245 -2.98 -15.04 -26.82
CA HIS A 245 -3.04 -16.27 -26.02
C HIS A 245 -2.23 -16.23 -24.72
N TYR A 246 -1.98 -15.03 -24.16
CA TYR A 246 -1.45 -14.90 -22.81
C TYR A 246 -2.60 -14.96 -21.81
N ASN A 247 -2.42 -15.74 -20.75
CA ASN A 247 -3.42 -15.85 -19.69
C ASN A 247 -3.31 -14.63 -18.74
N ALA A 248 -3.98 -13.54 -19.14
CA ALA A 248 -3.96 -12.26 -18.44
C ALA A 248 -5.28 -11.98 -17.73
N GLY A 249 -5.25 -11.08 -16.76
CA GLY A 249 -6.44 -10.58 -16.09
C GLY A 249 -6.29 -9.10 -15.74
N CYS A 250 -7.37 -8.33 -15.90
CA CYS A 250 -7.42 -6.90 -15.63
C CYS A 250 -7.90 -6.61 -14.22
N LEU A 251 -7.13 -5.84 -13.46
CA LEU A 251 -7.52 -5.36 -12.16
C LEU A 251 -7.49 -3.84 -12.13
N ASN A 252 -8.66 -3.23 -12.28
CA ASN A 252 -8.84 -1.78 -12.22
C ASN A 252 -9.81 -1.38 -11.10
N ALA A 253 -10.06 -0.08 -10.95
CA ALA A 253 -10.92 0.46 -9.90
C ALA A 253 -12.40 0.10 -10.11
N ASP A 254 -12.81 -0.25 -11.34
CA ASP A 254 -14.20 -0.56 -11.71
C ASP A 254 -14.54 -2.04 -11.52
N CYS A 255 -13.54 -2.90 -11.28
CA CYS A 255 -13.79 -4.30 -10.98
C CYS A 255 -14.71 -4.44 -9.77
N ASP A 256 -15.82 -5.13 -9.94
CA ASP A 256 -16.67 -5.48 -8.81
C ASP A 256 -15.92 -6.36 -7.81
N LYS A 257 -16.42 -6.36 -6.57
CA LYS A 257 -15.73 -6.99 -5.45
C LYS A 257 -15.51 -8.50 -5.63
N ASN A 258 -16.44 -9.19 -6.26
CA ASN A 258 -16.36 -10.65 -6.43
C ASN A 258 -15.37 -10.99 -7.54
N THR A 259 -15.46 -10.34 -8.68
CA THR A 259 -14.51 -10.47 -9.80
C THR A 259 -13.09 -10.14 -9.36
N ARG A 260 -12.92 -9.01 -8.62
CA ARG A 260 -11.63 -8.63 -8.05
C ARG A 260 -11.04 -9.73 -7.16
N ARG A 261 -11.83 -10.25 -6.21
CA ARG A 261 -11.38 -11.32 -5.31
C ARG A 261 -11.01 -12.59 -6.07
N GLN A 262 -11.88 -13.02 -6.97
CA GLN A 262 -11.62 -14.22 -7.79
C GLN A 262 -10.35 -14.08 -8.62
N LEU A 263 -10.11 -12.91 -9.20
CA LEU A 263 -8.92 -12.66 -10.01
C LEU A 263 -7.65 -12.70 -9.17
N ILE A 264 -7.67 -12.07 -7.98
CA ILE A 264 -6.55 -12.11 -7.04
C ILE A 264 -6.27 -13.54 -6.58
N ASP A 265 -7.31 -14.30 -6.22
CA ASP A 265 -7.19 -15.71 -5.81
C ASP A 265 -6.65 -16.58 -6.95
N LYS A 266 -7.14 -16.36 -8.19
CA LYS A 266 -6.64 -17.06 -9.39
C LYS A 266 -5.17 -16.73 -9.68
N PHE A 267 -4.78 -15.46 -9.57
CA PHE A 267 -3.41 -15.05 -9.77
C PHE A 267 -2.49 -15.62 -8.66
N ALA A 268 -2.89 -15.55 -7.41
CA ALA A 268 -2.13 -16.12 -6.29
C ALA A 268 -1.97 -17.65 -6.42
N ALA A 269 -2.97 -18.34 -6.99
CA ALA A 269 -2.93 -19.77 -7.25
C ALA A 269 -2.19 -20.15 -8.56
N GLY A 270 -1.62 -19.19 -9.30
CA GLY A 270 -0.94 -19.42 -10.57
C GLY A 270 -1.86 -19.81 -11.73
N LYS A 271 -3.19 -19.59 -11.58
CA LYS A 271 -4.18 -19.85 -12.64
C LYS A 271 -4.31 -18.68 -13.63
N VAL A 272 -3.75 -17.53 -13.30
CA VAL A 272 -3.56 -16.36 -14.17
C VAL A 272 -2.08 -16.04 -14.13
N ASP A 273 -1.46 -15.86 -15.30
CA ASP A 273 -0.01 -15.64 -15.41
C ASP A 273 0.35 -14.15 -15.31
N TYR A 274 -0.51 -13.27 -15.85
CA TYR A 274 -0.24 -11.84 -15.95
C TYR A 274 -1.38 -11.03 -15.35
N LEU A 275 -1.08 -10.27 -14.30
CA LEU A 275 -2.05 -9.37 -13.66
C LEU A 275 -1.79 -7.95 -14.13
N VAL A 276 -2.66 -7.41 -14.98
CA VAL A 276 -2.58 -6.02 -15.44
C VAL A 276 -3.36 -5.13 -14.47
N CYS A 277 -2.73 -4.12 -13.90
CA CYS A 277 -3.39 -3.30 -12.89
C CYS A 277 -2.92 -1.84 -12.88
N SER A 278 -3.76 -0.97 -12.33
CA SER A 278 -3.38 0.39 -11.94
C SER A 278 -2.80 0.41 -10.52
N ASP A 279 -2.07 1.47 -10.17
CA ASP A 279 -1.50 1.64 -8.81
C ASP A 279 -2.56 1.53 -7.72
N VAL A 280 -3.72 2.17 -7.93
CA VAL A 280 -4.84 2.14 -6.98
C VAL A 280 -5.36 0.72 -6.78
N ALA A 281 -5.50 -0.02 -7.86
CA ALA A 281 -6.02 -1.38 -7.82
C ALA A 281 -5.03 -2.38 -7.21
N ALA A 282 -3.74 -2.13 -7.33
CA ALA A 282 -2.69 -3.01 -6.80
C ALA A 282 -2.35 -2.78 -5.32
N ARG A 283 -2.89 -1.71 -4.71
CA ARG A 283 -2.62 -1.43 -3.28
C ARG A 283 -3.10 -2.54 -2.38
N GLY A 284 -2.32 -2.85 -1.36
CA GLY A 284 -2.64 -3.91 -0.40
C GLY A 284 -2.50 -5.34 -0.93
N LEU A 285 -2.14 -5.54 -2.21
CA LEU A 285 -1.88 -6.87 -2.74
C LEU A 285 -0.51 -7.36 -2.24
N ASP A 286 -0.51 -8.55 -1.67
CA ASP A 286 0.70 -9.25 -1.24
C ASP A 286 0.76 -10.62 -1.90
N PHE A 287 1.74 -10.81 -2.78
CA PHE A 287 1.96 -12.07 -3.46
C PHE A 287 3.32 -12.64 -3.05
N LYS A 288 3.30 -13.77 -2.40
CA LYS A 288 4.50 -14.56 -2.13
C LYS A 288 5.00 -15.14 -3.47
N LYS A 289 6.31 -15.04 -3.76
CA LYS A 289 6.96 -15.60 -4.96
C LYS A 289 6.75 -14.83 -6.26
N LEU A 290 6.43 -13.53 -6.22
CA LEU A 290 6.45 -12.72 -7.41
C LEU A 290 7.90 -12.37 -7.80
N ASN A 291 8.31 -12.71 -9.02
CA ASN A 291 9.68 -12.49 -9.49
C ASN A 291 9.79 -11.44 -10.60
N CYS A 292 8.68 -10.93 -11.09
CA CYS A 292 8.68 -9.96 -12.17
C CYS A 292 7.60 -8.88 -12.00
N VAL A 293 8.01 -7.63 -12.23
CA VAL A 293 7.13 -6.48 -12.37
C VAL A 293 7.47 -5.77 -13.67
N ILE A 294 6.46 -5.44 -14.47
CA ILE A 294 6.60 -4.61 -15.68
C ILE A 294 5.81 -3.32 -15.47
N ASN A 295 6.45 -2.17 -15.69
CA ASN A 295 5.80 -0.87 -15.65
C ASN A 295 5.59 -0.35 -17.08
N ILE A 296 4.36 -0.04 -17.45
CA ILE A 296 4.05 0.68 -18.68
C ILE A 296 3.99 2.17 -18.33
N GLY A 297 5.11 2.83 -18.55
CA GLY A 297 5.38 4.17 -18.03
C GLY A 297 5.87 4.16 -16.58
N LEU A 298 6.80 5.05 -16.28
CA LEU A 298 7.22 5.31 -14.91
C LEU A 298 6.27 6.30 -14.24
N PRO A 299 5.95 6.11 -12.97
CA PRO A 299 5.20 7.10 -12.22
C PRO A 299 6.03 8.39 -12.07
N GLN A 300 5.35 9.52 -11.96
CA GLN A 300 6.00 10.82 -11.71
C GLN A 300 6.63 10.88 -10.31
N ASN A 301 5.94 10.29 -9.33
CA ASN A 301 6.44 10.20 -7.96
C ASN A 301 7.29 8.93 -7.81
N PRO A 302 8.58 9.04 -7.45
CA PRO A 302 9.45 7.89 -7.21
C PRO A 302 8.91 6.90 -6.15
N VAL A 303 8.13 7.38 -5.19
CA VAL A 303 7.51 6.54 -4.15
C VAL A 303 6.56 5.51 -4.75
N ASP A 304 5.80 5.87 -5.78
CA ASP A 304 4.93 4.91 -6.44
C ASP A 304 5.73 3.82 -7.17
N TYR A 305 6.91 4.18 -7.71
CA TYR A 305 7.84 3.18 -8.25
C TYR A 305 8.32 2.19 -7.17
N LEU A 306 8.67 2.69 -5.99
CA LEU A 306 9.03 1.85 -4.85
C LEU A 306 7.89 0.86 -4.49
N HIS A 307 6.65 1.34 -4.47
CA HIS A 307 5.47 0.51 -4.17
C HIS A 307 5.22 -0.55 -5.24
N ARG A 308 5.52 -0.26 -6.51
CA ARG A 308 5.40 -1.21 -7.62
C ARG A 308 6.48 -2.28 -7.57
N CYS A 309 7.77 -1.88 -7.54
CA CYS A 309 8.87 -2.82 -7.51
C CYS A 309 8.90 -3.64 -6.21
N GLY A 310 8.45 -3.07 -5.10
CA GLY A 310 8.29 -3.79 -3.82
C GLY A 310 7.20 -4.87 -3.82
N ARG A 311 6.54 -5.15 -4.95
CA ARG A 311 5.66 -6.31 -5.10
C ARG A 311 6.43 -7.58 -5.40
N CYS A 312 7.63 -7.51 -5.98
CA CYS A 312 8.48 -8.66 -6.29
C CYS A 312 9.71 -8.75 -5.36
N GLY A 313 10.37 -9.89 -5.35
CA GLY A 313 11.61 -10.12 -4.61
C GLY A 313 11.49 -10.17 -3.08
N ARG A 314 10.28 -10.33 -2.54
CA ARG A 314 10.03 -10.34 -1.08
C ARG A 314 10.56 -11.57 -0.35
N ASP A 315 10.72 -12.65 -1.07
CA ASP A 315 11.25 -13.93 -0.56
C ASP A 315 12.78 -14.03 -0.62
N GLY A 316 13.46 -12.93 -0.98
CA GLY A 316 14.90 -12.88 -1.15
C GLY A 316 15.40 -13.45 -2.49
N ASN A 317 14.53 -14.02 -3.31
CA ASN A 317 14.88 -14.51 -4.63
C ASN A 317 15.14 -13.37 -5.62
N LYS A 318 15.92 -13.64 -6.65
CA LYS A 318 16.16 -12.67 -7.73
C LYS A 318 14.86 -12.28 -8.41
N ALA A 319 14.67 -10.99 -8.60
CA ALA A 319 13.49 -10.44 -9.24
C ALA A 319 13.87 -9.37 -10.27
N ILE A 320 12.98 -9.10 -11.20
CA ILE A 320 13.16 -8.14 -12.27
C ILE A 320 12.06 -7.09 -12.22
N CYS A 321 12.45 -5.82 -12.25
CA CYS A 321 11.56 -4.70 -12.44
C CYS A 321 11.90 -4.00 -13.76
N MET A 322 11.10 -4.23 -14.80
CA MET A 322 11.28 -3.65 -16.13
C MET A 322 10.33 -2.50 -16.37
N SER A 323 10.83 -1.39 -16.89
CA SER A 323 10.00 -0.21 -17.22
C SER A 323 10.04 0.05 -18.73
N ILE A 324 8.88 0.16 -19.34
CA ILE A 324 8.70 0.49 -20.76
C ILE A 324 8.28 1.96 -20.83
N ILE A 325 9.16 2.82 -21.26
CA ILE A 325 9.03 4.28 -21.14
C ILE A 325 9.17 4.97 -22.49
N THR A 326 8.71 6.21 -22.55
CA THR A 326 9.03 7.14 -23.65
C THR A 326 10.23 8.01 -23.28
N GLU A 327 10.80 8.74 -24.26
CA GLU A 327 11.90 9.67 -23.98
C GLU A 327 11.56 10.73 -22.95
N ASN A 328 10.33 11.23 -22.95
CA ASN A 328 9.85 12.22 -21.98
C ASN A 328 9.85 11.72 -20.53
N GLU A 329 9.83 10.41 -20.33
CA GLU A 329 9.84 9.77 -19.00
C GLU A 329 11.26 9.48 -18.47
N LEU A 330 12.32 9.83 -19.22
CA LEU A 330 13.72 9.65 -18.78
C LEU A 330 14.05 10.47 -17.52
N SER A 331 13.38 11.61 -17.33
CA SER A 331 13.50 12.40 -16.10
C SER A 331 13.04 11.60 -14.87
N ASN A 332 11.98 10.79 -15.01
CA ASN A 332 11.45 9.94 -13.93
C ASN A 332 12.43 8.80 -13.58
N VAL A 333 13.16 8.25 -14.58
CA VAL A 333 14.25 7.28 -14.35
C VAL A 333 15.31 7.89 -13.44
N LYS A 334 15.80 9.10 -13.80
CA LYS A 334 16.82 9.82 -12.99
C LYS A 334 16.31 10.12 -11.58
N ALA A 335 15.04 10.50 -11.46
CA ALA A 335 14.41 10.76 -10.15
C ALA A 335 14.37 9.51 -9.27
N CYS A 336 13.98 8.35 -9.82
CA CYS A 336 13.99 7.07 -9.10
C CYS A 336 15.39 6.63 -8.71
N GLN A 337 16.38 6.73 -9.63
CA GLN A 337 17.78 6.41 -9.34
C GLN A 337 18.32 7.25 -8.19
N LYS A 338 18.07 8.57 -8.22
CA LYS A 338 18.50 9.50 -7.17
C LYS A 338 17.81 9.25 -5.83
N ALA A 339 16.50 8.99 -5.86
CA ALA A 339 15.70 8.83 -4.65
C ALA A 339 16.07 7.57 -3.86
N PHE A 340 16.42 6.48 -4.56
CA PHE A 340 16.63 5.16 -3.93
C PHE A 340 18.05 4.61 -4.05
N GLY A 341 18.96 5.33 -4.71
CA GLY A 341 20.32 4.86 -4.93
C GLY A 341 20.42 3.61 -5.81
N ILE A 342 19.42 3.35 -6.64
CA ILE A 342 19.38 2.19 -7.54
C ILE A 342 20.01 2.50 -8.90
N ASN A 343 20.50 1.47 -9.57
CA ASN A 343 20.93 1.56 -10.95
C ASN A 343 19.88 0.95 -11.88
N MET A 344 19.25 1.77 -12.72
CA MET A 344 18.31 1.32 -13.74
C MET A 344 19.06 1.22 -15.07
N ILE A 345 19.19 0.01 -15.60
CA ILE A 345 20.01 -0.27 -16.78
C ILE A 345 19.17 -0.11 -18.06
N LYS A 346 19.62 0.73 -18.97
CA LYS A 346 19.01 0.83 -20.32
C LYS A 346 19.20 -0.47 -21.08
N LYS A 347 18.12 -1.00 -21.64
CA LYS A 347 18.09 -2.22 -22.44
C LYS A 347 17.37 -1.97 -23.77
N LYS A 348 17.55 -2.89 -24.71
CA LYS A 348 16.79 -2.98 -25.96
C LYS A 348 16.25 -4.39 -26.12
N LEU A 349 15.09 -4.51 -26.77
CA LEU A 349 14.53 -5.78 -27.16
C LEU A 349 14.88 -6.02 -28.64
N TYR A 350 15.70 -7.02 -28.89
CA TYR A 350 16.14 -7.37 -30.24
C TYR A 350 16.04 -8.86 -30.45
N GLN A 351 15.38 -9.29 -31.54
CA GLN A 351 15.18 -10.70 -31.90
C GLN A 351 14.71 -11.60 -30.75
N GLY A 352 13.77 -11.11 -29.91
CA GLY A 352 13.24 -11.84 -28.79
C GLY A 352 14.16 -11.96 -27.56
N LYS A 353 15.24 -11.21 -27.54
CA LYS A 353 16.20 -11.16 -26.42
C LYS A 353 16.34 -9.75 -25.86
N ILE A 354 16.73 -9.67 -24.58
CA ILE A 354 17.08 -8.41 -23.93
C ILE A 354 18.58 -8.20 -24.12
N VAL A 355 18.94 -7.12 -24.80
CA VAL A 355 20.34 -6.75 -25.08
C VAL A 355 20.65 -5.40 -24.42
N ARG A 356 21.95 -5.08 -24.29
CA ARG A 356 22.39 -3.77 -23.81
C ARG A 356 21.91 -2.69 -24.79
N GLY A 357 21.31 -1.61 -24.25
CA GLY A 357 20.75 -0.52 -25.05
C GLY A 357 21.64 0.71 -25.17
#